data_e66ac3765a503905664b3edd2308c9d6
#
_entry.id   e66ac3765a503905664b3edd2308c9d6
#
_cell.length_a   1.000
_cell.length_b   1.000
_cell.length_c   1.000
_cell.angle_alpha   90.00
_cell.angle_beta   90.00
_cell.angle_gamma   90.00
#
_symmetry.space_group_name_H-M   'P 1'
#
loop_
_entity.id
_entity.type
_entity.pdbx_description
1 polymer ?
#
loop_
_entity_poly.entity_id
_entity_poly.type
_entity_poly.pdbx_seq_one_letter_code
_entity_poly.pdbx_strand_id
1 'polypeptide(L)'
;MANTQGMATSFKGELLVGHHNFGVGVVRGTTGVDNFKAALFLVSATVNASTATYTTSGEVTGTGYTAGGIAVTNATPPSTSGTGAIWTPSASLVFTTVTLSTAFDACQIYNSSQSNKAVSVHTFGSQTITAGTLTLTMPVNATGTALVQLA
;
A
#
# COMPACT_ATOMS: atom_id res chain seq x y z
N MET A 1 3.08 -14.34 14.93
CA MET A 1 4.03 -13.99 13.83
C MET A 1 3.94 -12.50 13.64
N ALA A 2 5.05 -11.83 13.38
CA ALA A 2 5.07 -10.37 13.18
C ALA A 2 4.75 -10.01 11.72
N ASN A 3 4.31 -8.78 11.48
CA ASN A 3 4.19 -8.22 10.14
C ASN A 3 5.57 -8.19 9.48
N THR A 4 5.62 -8.49 8.18
CA THR A 4 6.87 -8.49 7.41
C THR A 4 6.68 -7.67 6.15
N GLN A 5 7.59 -6.74 5.93
CA GLN A 5 7.62 -5.93 4.72
C GLN A 5 7.87 -6.81 3.50
N GLY A 6 7.13 -6.59 2.42
CA GLY A 6 7.35 -7.30 1.16
C GLY A 6 6.37 -6.92 0.07
N MET A 7 6.78 -7.16 -1.16
CA MET A 7 5.87 -7.19 -2.30
C MET A 7 5.08 -8.50 -2.25
N ALA A 8 3.76 -8.45 -2.40
CA ALA A 8 2.94 -9.65 -2.41
C ALA A 8 3.40 -10.60 -3.54
N THR A 9 3.56 -11.89 -3.23
CA THR A 9 3.98 -12.89 -4.23
C THR A 9 2.97 -13.00 -5.38
N SER A 10 1.67 -12.94 -5.05
CA SER A 10 0.60 -12.92 -6.06
C SER A 10 0.66 -11.71 -6.98
N PHE A 11 1.04 -10.53 -6.47
CA PHE A 11 1.15 -9.30 -7.26
C PHE A 11 2.10 -9.44 -8.43
N LYS A 12 3.23 -10.13 -8.27
CA LYS A 12 4.20 -10.37 -9.35
C LYS A 12 3.59 -11.16 -10.51
N GLY A 13 2.79 -12.18 -10.20
CA GLY A 13 2.05 -12.95 -11.22
C GLY A 13 0.92 -12.14 -11.86
N GLU A 14 0.20 -11.37 -11.06
CA GLU A 14 -0.93 -10.55 -11.49
C GLU A 14 -0.52 -9.41 -12.43
N LEU A 15 0.71 -8.89 -12.29
CA LEU A 15 1.28 -7.92 -13.25
C LEU A 15 1.41 -8.53 -14.64
N LEU A 16 1.81 -9.80 -14.74
CA LEU A 16 1.98 -10.48 -16.02
C LEU A 16 0.66 -10.67 -16.77
N VAL A 17 -0.46 -10.68 -16.08
CA VAL A 17 -1.80 -10.78 -16.66
C VAL A 17 -2.53 -9.43 -16.69
N GLY A 18 -1.85 -8.34 -16.34
CA GLY A 18 -2.37 -6.98 -16.43
C GLY A 18 -3.46 -6.64 -15.41
N HIS A 19 -3.50 -7.29 -14.24
CA HIS A 19 -4.48 -6.99 -13.19
C HIS A 19 -4.27 -5.61 -12.53
N HIS A 20 -3.07 -5.05 -12.61
CA HIS A 20 -2.74 -3.77 -11.97
C HIS A 20 -2.35 -2.74 -13.04
N ASN A 21 -3.02 -1.60 -13.02
CA ASN A 21 -2.68 -0.47 -13.88
C ASN A 21 -2.26 0.73 -13.02
N PHE A 22 -0.96 1.05 -13.02
CA PHE A 22 -0.37 2.19 -12.31
C PHE A 22 -0.31 3.46 -13.16
N GLY A 23 -0.59 3.36 -14.47
CA GLY A 23 -0.42 4.48 -15.39
C GLY A 23 -1.63 5.40 -15.45
N VAL A 24 -1.37 6.70 -15.53
CA VAL A 24 -2.37 7.69 -15.94
C VAL A 24 -2.46 7.68 -17.47
N GLY A 25 -3.67 7.58 -18.02
CA GLY A 25 -3.90 7.54 -19.47
C GLY A 25 -3.69 6.15 -20.11
N VAL A 26 -3.31 5.14 -19.33
CA VAL A 26 -3.29 3.75 -19.79
C VAL A 26 -4.66 3.13 -19.51
N VAL A 27 -5.28 2.57 -20.53
CA VAL A 27 -6.61 1.94 -20.45
C VAL A 27 -6.48 0.45 -20.70
N ARG A 28 -7.03 -0.37 -19.80
CA ARG A 28 -7.20 -1.82 -20.00
C ARG A 28 -8.61 -2.08 -20.54
N GLY A 29 -8.73 -2.18 -21.85
CA GLY A 29 -10.04 -2.29 -22.48
C GLY A 29 -10.89 -1.05 -22.16
N THR A 30 -11.96 -1.23 -21.37
CA THR A 30 -12.88 -0.16 -20.97
C THR A 30 -12.62 0.35 -19.53
N THR A 31 -11.63 -0.17 -18.81
CA THR A 31 -11.29 0.23 -17.44
C THR A 31 -10.19 1.29 -17.43
N GLY A 32 -10.36 2.33 -16.63
CA GLY A 32 -9.35 3.37 -16.41
C GLY A 32 -8.23 2.92 -15.46
N VAL A 33 -7.54 3.90 -14.88
CA VAL A 33 -6.52 3.67 -13.84
C VAL A 33 -7.18 3.06 -12.61
N ASP A 34 -6.54 2.03 -12.04
CA ASP A 34 -7.01 1.40 -10.82
C ASP A 34 -6.89 2.34 -9.60
N ASN A 35 -7.78 2.15 -8.64
CA ASN A 35 -7.73 2.83 -7.36
C ASN A 35 -6.99 1.96 -6.34
N PHE A 36 -5.99 2.55 -5.71
CA PHE A 36 -5.25 1.91 -4.63
C PHE A 36 -5.60 2.51 -3.29
N LYS A 37 -5.56 1.69 -2.25
CA LYS A 37 -5.75 2.12 -0.86
C LYS A 37 -4.61 1.64 0.02
N ALA A 38 -4.44 2.31 1.16
CA ALA A 38 -3.44 2.01 2.16
C ALA A 38 -4.13 1.83 3.52
N ALA A 39 -4.04 0.63 4.09
CA ALA A 39 -4.63 0.26 5.38
C ALA A 39 -3.54 -0.05 6.40
N LEU A 40 -3.76 0.35 7.66
CA LEU A 40 -2.83 0.14 8.77
C LEU A 40 -3.15 -1.16 9.53
N PHE A 41 -2.10 -1.86 9.99
CA PHE A 41 -2.24 -3.14 10.68
C PHE A 41 -1.53 -3.15 12.02
N LEU A 42 -2.17 -3.81 13.00
CA LEU A 42 -1.67 -4.00 14.34
C LEU A 42 -0.38 -4.84 14.36
N VAL A 43 0.47 -4.64 15.36
CA VAL A 43 1.67 -5.48 15.57
C VAL A 43 1.34 -6.96 15.77
N SER A 44 0.12 -7.28 16.17
CA SER A 44 -0.38 -8.66 16.32
C SER A 44 -0.89 -9.26 15.02
N ALA A 45 -1.03 -8.46 13.95
CA ALA A 45 -1.47 -8.96 12.65
C ALA A 45 -0.38 -9.80 11.97
N THR A 46 -0.78 -10.52 10.91
CA THR A 46 0.12 -11.33 10.10
C THR A 46 -0.07 -10.97 8.64
N VAL A 47 0.34 -9.74 8.26
CA VAL A 47 0.37 -9.30 6.87
C VAL A 47 1.81 -9.35 6.34
N ASN A 48 1.99 -9.97 5.17
CA ASN A 48 3.32 -10.23 4.59
C ASN A 48 3.21 -10.52 3.09
N ALA A 49 4.29 -10.97 2.45
CA ALA A 49 4.31 -11.29 1.03
C ALA A 49 3.33 -12.41 0.60
N SER A 50 2.87 -13.25 1.54
CA SER A 50 1.85 -14.28 1.25
C SER A 50 0.42 -13.77 1.36
N THR A 51 0.20 -12.53 1.81
CA THR A 51 -1.11 -11.91 1.90
C THR A 51 -1.59 -11.52 0.51
N ALA A 52 -2.54 -12.25 -0.04
CA ALA A 52 -3.00 -12.08 -1.42
C ALA A 52 -4.03 -10.95 -1.59
N THR A 53 -4.82 -10.66 -0.55
CA THR A 53 -5.87 -9.64 -0.57
C THR A 53 -5.89 -8.86 0.73
N TYR A 54 -6.46 -7.65 0.70
CA TYR A 54 -6.77 -6.93 1.92
C TYR A 54 -7.81 -7.71 2.74
N THR A 55 -7.65 -7.65 4.05
CA THR A 55 -8.57 -8.21 5.05
C THR A 55 -8.70 -7.24 6.23
N THR A 56 -9.86 -7.25 6.89
CA THR A 56 -10.08 -6.50 8.13
C THR A 56 -9.46 -7.18 9.36
N SER A 57 -9.00 -8.43 9.23
CA SER A 57 -8.38 -9.16 10.33
C SER A 57 -7.02 -8.54 10.69
N GLY A 58 -6.92 -8.02 11.91
CA GLY A 58 -5.72 -7.32 12.39
C GLY A 58 -5.55 -5.89 11.88
N GLU A 59 -6.53 -5.35 11.16
CA GLU A 59 -6.53 -3.92 10.82
C GLU A 59 -6.73 -3.07 12.08
N VAL A 60 -6.14 -1.88 12.11
CA VAL A 60 -6.34 -0.94 13.22
C VAL A 60 -7.80 -0.48 13.28
N THR A 61 -8.24 -0.16 14.50
CA THR A 61 -9.51 0.50 14.76
C THR A 61 -9.28 1.70 15.68
N GLY A 62 -10.07 2.75 15.53
CA GLY A 62 -9.95 3.94 16.36
C GLY A 62 -10.67 5.14 15.79
N THR A 63 -10.77 6.19 16.57
CA THR A 63 -11.42 7.44 16.15
C THR A 63 -10.65 8.06 14.99
N GLY A 64 -11.37 8.52 13.99
CA GLY A 64 -10.80 9.15 12.80
C GLY A 64 -10.19 8.19 11.76
N TYR A 65 -10.11 6.89 12.07
CA TYR A 65 -9.70 5.87 11.11
C TYR A 65 -10.92 5.19 10.50
N THR A 66 -10.93 5.05 9.19
CA THR A 66 -11.96 4.31 8.46
C THR A 66 -11.39 2.97 8.00
N ALA A 67 -12.10 1.86 8.27
CA ALA A 67 -11.69 0.54 7.80
C ALA A 67 -11.50 0.51 6.28
N GLY A 68 -10.46 -0.16 5.83
CA GLY A 68 -9.98 -0.10 4.45
C GLY A 68 -8.96 1.01 4.20
N GLY A 69 -8.70 1.85 5.19
CA GLY A 69 -7.69 2.90 5.13
C GLY A 69 -8.04 4.04 4.19
N ILE A 70 -7.01 4.70 3.66
CA ILE A 70 -7.12 5.91 2.83
C ILE A 70 -6.75 5.63 1.37
N ALA A 71 -7.20 6.49 0.47
CA ALA A 71 -6.80 6.44 -0.94
C ALA A 71 -5.30 6.76 -1.11
N VAL A 72 -4.66 6.03 -2.02
CA VAL A 72 -3.30 6.30 -2.47
C VAL A 72 -3.35 7.24 -3.67
N THR A 73 -2.63 8.35 -3.60
CA THR A 73 -2.56 9.28 -4.72
C THR A 73 -1.57 8.73 -5.77
N ASN A 74 -2.12 8.33 -6.92
CA ASN A 74 -1.38 7.73 -8.02
C ASN A 74 -1.39 8.65 -9.25
N ALA A 75 -0.80 9.84 -9.13
CA ALA A 75 -0.74 10.82 -10.23
C ALA A 75 0.45 10.60 -11.17
N THR A 76 1.47 9.84 -10.72
CA THR A 76 2.67 9.56 -11.52
C THR A 76 2.66 8.09 -11.96
N PRO A 77 2.75 7.81 -13.27
CA PRO A 77 2.82 6.44 -13.74
C PRO A 77 4.14 5.76 -13.33
N PRO A 78 4.19 4.42 -13.33
CA PRO A 78 5.45 3.69 -13.23
C PRO A 78 6.44 4.17 -14.29
N SER A 79 7.71 4.15 -13.95
CA SER A 79 8.80 4.49 -14.87
C SER A 79 9.83 3.36 -14.92
N THR A 80 10.63 3.34 -15.96
CA THR A 80 11.77 2.41 -16.04
C THR A 80 13.00 3.04 -15.39
N SER A 81 13.80 2.21 -14.74
CA SER A 81 15.08 2.62 -14.16
C SER A 81 16.06 1.44 -14.28
N GLY A 82 17.11 1.63 -15.08
CA GLY A 82 17.99 0.53 -15.47
C GLY A 82 17.22 -0.54 -16.26
N THR A 83 17.31 -1.80 -15.84
CA THR A 83 16.61 -2.94 -16.42
C THR A 83 15.26 -3.24 -15.73
N GLY A 84 14.89 -2.45 -14.72
CA GLY A 84 13.68 -2.65 -13.93
C GLY A 84 12.62 -1.59 -14.13
N ALA A 85 11.46 -1.85 -13.54
CA ALA A 85 10.37 -0.88 -13.41
C ALA A 85 10.21 -0.46 -11.95
N ILE A 86 9.91 0.81 -11.74
CA ILE A 86 9.76 1.41 -10.40
C ILE A 86 8.46 2.20 -10.31
N TRP A 87 7.88 2.23 -9.10
CA TRP A 87 6.73 3.06 -8.81
C TRP A 87 6.71 3.48 -7.33
N THR A 88 6.34 4.72 -7.10
CA THR A 88 6.07 5.29 -5.77
C THR A 88 4.85 6.19 -5.89
N PRO A 89 3.90 6.15 -4.93
CA PRO A 89 2.81 7.11 -4.86
C PRO A 89 3.29 8.55 -4.93
N SER A 90 2.57 9.40 -5.63
CA SER A 90 2.98 10.81 -5.83
C SER A 90 2.76 11.70 -4.60
N ALA A 91 2.09 11.21 -3.56
CA ALA A 91 1.88 11.92 -2.30
C ALA A 91 2.05 10.99 -1.11
N SER A 92 2.51 11.55 0.02
CA SER A 92 2.57 10.84 1.30
C SER A 92 1.17 10.45 1.78
N LEU A 93 1.09 9.36 2.55
CA LEU A 93 -0.15 8.89 3.16
C LEU A 93 -0.35 9.62 4.48
N VAL A 94 -1.44 10.38 4.58
CA VAL A 94 -1.71 11.21 5.76
C VAL A 94 -3.04 10.81 6.39
N PHE A 95 -2.96 10.25 7.60
CA PHE A 95 -4.11 9.91 8.44
C PHE A 95 -4.28 11.03 9.47
N THR A 96 -5.24 11.93 9.23
CA THR A 96 -5.43 13.13 10.04
C THR A 96 -6.37 12.89 11.21
N THR A 97 -6.05 13.51 12.35
CA THR A 97 -6.93 13.53 13.54
C THR A 97 -7.35 12.13 13.99
N VAL A 98 -6.40 11.19 14.03
CA VAL A 98 -6.67 9.80 14.44
C VAL A 98 -6.29 9.57 15.90
N THR A 99 -7.06 8.69 16.55
CA THR A 99 -6.70 8.10 17.85
C THR A 99 -6.65 6.58 17.68
N LEU A 100 -5.44 6.04 17.67
CA LEU A 100 -5.12 4.63 17.47
C LEU A 100 -4.36 4.15 18.73
N SER A 101 -5.09 3.67 19.72
CA SER A 101 -4.55 3.33 21.04
C SER A 101 -3.87 1.95 21.09
N THR A 102 -4.19 1.07 20.16
CA THR A 102 -3.54 -0.24 20.04
C THR A 102 -2.35 -0.12 19.10
N ALA A 103 -1.21 -0.68 19.51
CA ALA A 103 0.05 -0.60 18.76
C ALA A 103 -0.06 -1.20 17.34
N PHE A 104 0.44 -0.47 16.36
CA PHE A 104 0.47 -0.86 14.95
C PHE A 104 1.86 -0.57 14.35
N ASP A 105 2.27 -1.34 13.34
CA ASP A 105 3.62 -1.28 12.77
C ASP A 105 3.68 -1.54 11.26
N ALA A 106 2.53 -1.70 10.61
CA ALA A 106 2.50 -2.03 9.18
C ALA A 106 1.42 -1.27 8.42
N CYS A 107 1.70 -1.04 7.13
CA CYS A 107 0.78 -0.50 6.15
C CYS A 107 0.75 -1.44 4.93
N GLN A 108 -0.44 -1.90 4.54
CA GLN A 108 -0.66 -2.65 3.31
C GLN A 108 -1.20 -1.72 2.24
N ILE A 109 -0.57 -1.71 1.06
CA ILE A 109 -1.15 -1.12 -0.15
C ILE A 109 -1.86 -2.23 -0.92
N TYR A 110 -3.09 -1.95 -1.35
CA TYR A 110 -3.90 -2.88 -2.11
C TYR A 110 -4.70 -2.19 -3.20
N ASN A 111 -5.07 -2.95 -4.24
CA ASN A 111 -5.83 -2.48 -5.39
C ASN A 111 -7.33 -2.67 -5.13
N SER A 112 -8.04 -1.59 -4.79
CA SER A 112 -9.46 -1.63 -4.48
C SER A 112 -10.36 -1.80 -5.71
N SER A 113 -9.85 -1.53 -6.92
CA SER A 113 -10.55 -1.77 -8.19
C SER A 113 -10.50 -3.24 -8.62
N GLN A 114 -9.55 -4.04 -8.09
CA GLN A 114 -9.30 -5.41 -8.49
C GLN A 114 -9.52 -6.36 -7.29
N SER A 115 -10.73 -6.43 -6.78
CA SER A 115 -11.11 -7.34 -5.69
C SER A 115 -10.20 -7.25 -4.46
N ASN A 116 -9.72 -6.03 -4.14
CA ASN A 116 -8.83 -5.76 -3.01
C ASN A 116 -7.50 -6.55 -3.03
N LYS A 117 -6.96 -6.86 -4.21
CA LYS A 117 -5.69 -7.57 -4.33
C LYS A 117 -4.54 -6.81 -3.69
N ALA A 118 -3.75 -7.52 -2.86
CA ALA A 118 -2.60 -6.93 -2.20
C ALA A 118 -1.50 -6.57 -3.21
N VAL A 119 -0.87 -5.41 -3.00
CA VAL A 119 0.29 -4.95 -3.77
C VAL A 119 1.56 -5.13 -2.96
N SER A 120 1.62 -4.52 -1.78
CA SER A 120 2.80 -4.56 -0.93
C SER A 120 2.45 -4.35 0.54
N VAL A 121 3.35 -4.78 1.42
CA VAL A 121 3.31 -4.50 2.85
C VAL A 121 4.59 -3.77 3.24
N HIS A 122 4.44 -2.67 3.96
CA HIS A 122 5.53 -1.84 4.46
C HIS A 122 5.47 -1.78 5.97
N THR A 123 6.57 -2.09 6.63
CA THR A 123 6.68 -2.06 8.09
C THR A 123 7.46 -0.84 8.55
N PHE A 124 7.14 -0.36 9.74
CA PHE A 124 7.81 0.75 10.42
C PHE A 124 7.85 0.46 11.93
N GLY A 125 8.51 1.32 12.70
CA GLY A 125 8.52 1.14 14.16
C GLY A 125 7.13 1.18 14.76
N SER A 126 6.86 0.33 15.77
CA SER A 126 5.57 0.25 16.46
C SER A 126 5.14 1.62 16.98
N GLN A 127 3.88 1.99 16.75
CA GLN A 127 3.31 3.30 17.08
C GLN A 127 1.94 3.17 17.73
N THR A 128 1.61 4.16 18.54
CA THR A 128 0.24 4.50 18.97
C THR A 128 0.05 5.99 18.79
N ILE A 129 -1.18 6.45 18.53
CA ILE A 129 -1.46 7.86 18.28
C ILE A 129 -2.68 8.29 19.10
N THR A 130 -2.58 9.44 19.74
CA THR A 130 -3.70 10.05 20.45
C THR A 130 -3.96 11.44 19.87
N ALA A 131 -5.13 11.62 19.26
CA ALA A 131 -5.60 12.87 18.66
C ALA A 131 -4.52 13.53 17.75
N GLY A 132 -3.82 12.70 16.95
CA GLY A 132 -2.69 13.15 16.15
C GLY A 132 -2.84 12.88 14.65
N THR A 133 -1.79 13.20 13.90
CA THR A 133 -1.67 12.90 12.48
C THR A 133 -0.51 11.93 12.25
N LEU A 134 -0.79 10.83 11.56
CA LEU A 134 0.26 9.95 11.04
C LEU A 134 0.56 10.33 9.60
N THR A 135 1.82 10.60 9.32
CA THR A 135 2.30 10.78 7.94
C THR A 135 3.30 9.68 7.61
N LEU A 136 2.96 8.84 6.65
CA LEU A 136 3.90 7.90 6.05
C LEU A 136 4.47 8.56 4.79
N THR A 137 5.68 9.09 4.93
CA THR A 137 6.37 9.79 3.83
C THR A 137 6.78 8.80 2.76
N MET A 138 6.43 9.10 1.51
CA MET A 138 6.81 8.26 0.39
C MET A 138 8.30 8.43 0.06
N PRO A 139 8.99 7.32 -0.25
CA PRO A 139 10.39 7.39 -0.67
C PRO A 139 10.52 8.01 -2.06
N VAL A 140 11.75 8.41 -2.40
CA VAL A 140 12.06 8.89 -3.75
C VAL A 140 11.81 7.79 -4.78
N ASN A 141 11.16 8.14 -5.90
CA ASN A 141 10.90 7.20 -6.99
C ASN A 141 12.18 7.00 -7.83
N ALA A 142 13.14 6.24 -7.30
CA ALA A 142 14.41 5.92 -7.93
C ALA A 142 14.80 4.46 -7.66
N THR A 143 15.73 3.91 -8.46
CA THR A 143 16.27 2.57 -8.23
C THR A 143 16.87 2.46 -6.83
N GLY A 144 16.51 1.42 -6.12
CA GLY A 144 16.96 1.15 -4.74
C GLY A 144 16.13 1.85 -3.66
N THR A 145 15.28 2.82 -4.01
CA THR A 145 14.47 3.56 -3.04
C THR A 145 12.97 3.50 -3.33
N ALA A 146 12.55 3.36 -4.58
CA ALA A 146 11.13 3.34 -4.93
C ALA A 146 10.32 2.32 -4.11
N LEU A 147 9.06 2.64 -3.83
CA LEU A 147 8.20 1.85 -2.97
C LEU A 147 7.92 0.45 -3.54
N VAL A 148 7.77 0.36 -4.85
CA VAL A 148 7.62 -0.90 -5.61
C VAL A 148 8.70 -0.92 -6.69
N GLN A 149 9.45 -2.02 -6.75
CA GLN A 149 10.50 -2.23 -7.74
C GLN A 149 10.38 -3.65 -8.29
N LEU A 150 10.45 -3.77 -9.60
CA LEU A 150 10.55 -5.01 -10.34
C LEU A 150 11.92 -4.98 -11.04
N ALA A 151 12.87 -5.73 -10.50
CA ALA A 151 14.20 -5.93 -11.07
C ALA A 151 14.27 -7.23 -11.84
#